data_fffd5953c1e690942ae8d82b10edf582
#
_entry.id   fffd5953c1e690942ae8d82b10edf582
#
_cell.length_a   1.000
_cell.length_b   1.000
_cell.length_c   1.000
_cell.angle_alpha   90.00
_cell.angle_beta   90.00
_cell.angle_gamma   90.00
#
_symmetry.space_group_name_H-M   'P 1'
#
loop_
_entity.id
_entity.type
_entity.pdbx_description
1 polymer ?
#
loop_
_entity_poly.entity_id
_entity_poly.type
_entity_poly.pdbx_seq_one_letter_code
_entity_poly.pdbx_strand_id
1 'polypeptide(L)'
;MALRLKIVLWIIILIYITALGAIASLRHYNFQTQTWDTGIFVQTMWNTAHGRIMENSIEEIKNHFAVHMSPFLFLLAPGFVLFPSAYYLLIIQTMALGLGAWPLYLLANKILNSKTALAVTAAYLLYPALHWVNWFDFHPIAFLAPFFIAAFYFYEEKKYWWMALFLMLAASTQEDAVLVVLFFGLYLLFFRKEKKISVWIILLSAVYFLISIKIVMPYLGGGLLRLDRYNLGVFTNPLLFLKTALTGQKLIYLFWLFLPVAFLPFFAWQELILLIPGL
;
A
#
# COMPACT_ATOMS: atom_id res chain seq x y z
N MET A 1 19.66 8.35 -19.59
CA MET A 1 18.68 7.45 -20.25
C MET A 1 18.46 7.90 -21.68
N ALA A 2 18.52 7.01 -22.67
CA ALA A 2 18.20 7.35 -24.06
C ALA A 2 16.72 7.81 -24.14
N LEU A 3 16.44 8.85 -24.91
CA LEU A 3 15.09 9.43 -25.06
C LEU A 3 14.04 8.36 -25.43
N ARG A 4 14.40 7.43 -26.29
CA ARG A 4 13.54 6.31 -26.72
C ARG A 4 13.05 5.46 -25.54
N LEU A 5 13.91 5.13 -24.56
CA LEU A 5 13.52 4.31 -23.40
C LEU A 5 12.60 5.09 -22.44
N LYS A 6 12.76 6.41 -22.33
CA LYS A 6 11.82 7.25 -21.59
C LYS A 6 10.41 7.20 -22.21
N ILE A 7 10.35 7.34 -23.52
CA ILE A 7 9.09 7.27 -24.26
C ILE A 7 8.42 5.92 -24.04
N VAL A 8 9.15 4.82 -24.21
CA VAL A 8 8.61 3.47 -23.99
C VAL A 8 8.08 3.30 -22.58
N LEU A 9 8.82 3.76 -21.56
CA LEU A 9 8.39 3.68 -20.18
C LEU A 9 7.05 4.40 -19.97
N TRP A 10 6.91 5.64 -20.46
CA TRP A 10 5.66 6.37 -20.32
C TRP A 10 4.51 5.76 -21.13
N ILE A 11 4.80 5.16 -22.28
CA ILE A 11 3.79 4.43 -23.07
C ILE A 11 3.25 3.25 -22.28
N ILE A 12 4.11 2.39 -21.70
CA ILE A 12 3.63 1.22 -20.93
C ILE A 12 2.87 1.62 -19.67
N ILE A 13 3.29 2.69 -18.97
CA ILE A 13 2.55 3.26 -17.83
C ILE A 13 1.16 3.74 -18.28
N LEU A 14 1.09 4.48 -19.39
CA LEU A 14 -0.17 4.99 -19.91
C LEU A 14 -1.10 3.86 -20.37
N ILE A 15 -0.55 2.84 -21.04
CA ILE A 15 -1.33 1.64 -21.42
C ILE A 15 -1.90 0.97 -20.17
N TYR A 16 -1.10 0.78 -19.11
CA TYR A 16 -1.59 0.22 -17.86
C TYR A 16 -2.73 1.06 -17.28
N ILE A 17 -2.53 2.36 -17.11
CA ILE A 17 -3.52 3.25 -16.52
C ILE A 17 -4.82 3.27 -17.34
N THR A 18 -4.73 3.36 -18.65
CA THR A 18 -5.93 3.39 -19.52
C THR A 18 -6.64 2.05 -19.56
N ALA A 19 -5.93 0.94 -19.72
CA ALA A 19 -6.52 -0.38 -19.81
C ALA A 19 -7.16 -0.80 -18.47
N LEU A 20 -6.39 -0.73 -17.36
CA LEU A 20 -6.89 -1.15 -16.06
C LEU A 20 -7.91 -0.16 -15.49
N GLY A 21 -7.78 1.14 -15.78
CA GLY A 21 -8.78 2.15 -15.43
C GLY A 21 -10.10 1.94 -16.17
N ALA A 22 -10.03 1.61 -17.45
CA ALA A 22 -11.23 1.24 -18.22
C ALA A 22 -11.90 -0.02 -17.65
N ILE A 23 -11.13 -1.06 -17.34
CA ILE A 23 -11.64 -2.30 -16.75
C ILE A 23 -12.30 -2.03 -15.38
N ALA A 24 -11.65 -1.30 -14.47
CA ALA A 24 -12.21 -0.93 -13.18
C ALA A 24 -13.51 -0.11 -13.33
N SER A 25 -13.53 0.84 -14.27
CA SER A 25 -14.71 1.65 -14.59
C SER A 25 -15.85 0.80 -15.17
N LEU A 26 -15.57 -0.12 -16.08
CA LEU A 26 -16.57 -1.03 -16.64
C LEU A 26 -17.15 -1.96 -15.59
N ARG A 27 -16.34 -2.47 -14.65
CA ARG A 27 -16.85 -3.26 -13.51
C ARG A 27 -17.86 -2.45 -12.70
N HIS A 28 -17.50 -1.19 -12.37
CA HIS A 28 -18.42 -0.33 -11.63
C HIS A 28 -19.71 -0.04 -12.43
N TYR A 29 -19.58 0.26 -13.71
CA TYR A 29 -20.71 0.48 -14.60
C TYR A 29 -21.67 -0.74 -14.65
N ASN A 30 -21.13 -1.95 -14.61
CA ASN A 30 -21.88 -3.21 -14.60
C ASN A 30 -22.29 -3.66 -13.19
N PHE A 31 -22.27 -2.80 -12.17
CA PHE A 31 -22.65 -3.10 -10.78
C PHE A 31 -21.85 -4.26 -10.15
N GLN A 32 -20.58 -4.42 -10.53
CA GLN A 32 -19.72 -5.49 -10.01
C GLN A 32 -18.79 -5.03 -8.87
N THR A 33 -18.87 -3.76 -8.46
CA THR A 33 -18.20 -3.23 -7.26
C THR A 33 -19.07 -3.44 -6.03
N GLN A 34 -18.43 -3.57 -4.87
CA GLN A 34 -19.10 -3.96 -3.64
C GLN A 34 -19.46 -2.73 -2.78
N THR A 35 -20.63 -2.79 -2.14
CA THR A 35 -21.04 -1.76 -1.17
C THR A 35 -20.11 -1.74 0.04
N TRP A 36 -19.67 -2.91 0.51
CA TRP A 36 -18.76 -3.08 1.66
C TRP A 36 -17.33 -2.65 1.40
N ASP A 37 -17.00 -2.28 0.17
CA ASP A 37 -15.69 -1.78 -0.24
C ASP A 37 -15.84 -0.38 -0.85
N THR A 38 -16.01 -0.27 -2.18
CA THR A 38 -16.12 1.03 -2.86
C THR A 38 -17.24 1.92 -2.28
N GLY A 39 -18.38 1.33 -1.88
CA GLY A 39 -19.52 2.08 -1.32
C GLY A 39 -19.18 2.75 0.01
N ILE A 40 -18.44 2.07 0.90
CA ILE A 40 -17.94 2.64 2.17
C ILE A 40 -17.14 3.91 1.87
N PHE A 41 -16.15 3.81 0.98
CA PHE A 41 -15.26 4.94 0.71
C PHE A 41 -15.97 6.09 -0.02
N VAL A 42 -16.88 5.80 -0.95
CA VAL A 42 -17.69 6.84 -1.61
C VAL A 42 -18.53 7.60 -0.58
N GLN A 43 -19.21 6.90 0.34
CA GLN A 43 -20.02 7.55 1.37
C GLN A 43 -19.15 8.30 2.38
N THR A 44 -18.05 7.70 2.83
CA THR A 44 -17.09 8.36 3.74
C THR A 44 -16.55 9.66 3.15
N MET A 45 -16.15 9.63 1.89
CA MET A 45 -15.63 10.81 1.19
C MET A 45 -16.72 11.86 0.97
N TRP A 46 -17.93 11.44 0.59
CA TRP A 46 -19.07 12.34 0.45
C TRP A 46 -19.40 13.06 1.77
N ASN A 47 -19.51 12.29 2.85
CA ASN A 47 -19.81 12.84 4.18
C ASN A 47 -18.70 13.78 4.65
N THR A 48 -17.45 13.42 4.45
CA THR A 48 -16.28 14.25 4.78
C THR A 48 -16.30 15.58 4.01
N ALA A 49 -16.64 15.55 2.72
CA ALA A 49 -16.80 16.73 1.89
C ALA A 49 -17.93 17.67 2.38
N HIS A 50 -18.89 17.13 3.13
CA HIS A 50 -20.03 17.88 3.70
C HIS A 50 -19.90 18.13 5.22
N GLY A 51 -18.68 18.06 5.78
CA GLY A 51 -18.38 18.39 7.18
C GLY A 51 -18.65 17.26 8.18
N ARG A 52 -19.09 16.09 7.74
CA ARG A 52 -19.25 14.88 8.57
C ARG A 52 -18.01 13.99 8.41
N ILE A 53 -16.95 14.35 9.12
CA ILE A 53 -15.60 13.81 8.92
C ILE A 53 -15.57 12.29 9.14
N MET A 54 -15.24 11.55 8.07
CA MET A 54 -15.08 10.09 8.05
C MET A 54 -16.30 9.30 8.50
N GLU A 55 -17.51 9.90 8.47
CA GLU A 55 -18.74 9.19 8.82
C GLU A 55 -19.26 8.35 7.63
N ASN A 56 -19.79 7.19 7.95
CA ASN A 56 -20.58 6.38 7.02
C ASN A 56 -21.63 5.57 7.80
N SER A 57 -22.61 5.02 7.11
CA SER A 57 -23.68 4.20 7.69
C SER A 57 -23.64 2.73 7.23
N ILE A 58 -22.63 2.36 6.48
CA ILE A 58 -22.45 1.00 5.96
C ILE A 58 -21.69 0.14 6.96
N GLU A 59 -20.65 0.73 7.57
CA GLU A 59 -19.87 0.05 8.62
C GLU A 59 -20.66 0.00 9.94
N GLU A 60 -20.40 -1.00 10.76
CA GLU A 60 -21.03 -1.14 12.09
C GLU A 60 -20.76 0.05 13.00
N ILE A 61 -19.59 0.67 12.85
CA ILE A 61 -19.18 1.87 13.55
C ILE A 61 -19.26 3.03 12.57
N LYS A 62 -20.02 4.08 12.93
CA LYS A 62 -20.31 5.20 12.04
C LYS A 62 -19.10 5.97 11.53
N ASN A 63 -17.96 5.89 12.20
CA ASN A 63 -16.73 6.59 11.79
C ASN A 63 -15.72 5.60 11.23
N HIS A 64 -15.32 5.79 9.97
CA HIS A 64 -14.37 4.92 9.29
C HIS A 64 -13.02 4.79 10.01
N PHE A 65 -12.55 5.86 10.67
CA PHE A 65 -11.30 5.79 11.44
C PHE A 65 -11.37 4.92 12.70
N ALA A 66 -12.56 4.55 13.15
CA ALA A 66 -12.70 3.52 14.18
C ALA A 66 -12.53 2.10 13.62
N VAL A 67 -12.66 1.93 12.31
CA VAL A 67 -12.54 0.65 11.60
C VAL A 67 -11.18 0.50 10.96
N HIS A 68 -10.74 1.53 10.22
CA HIS A 68 -9.43 1.65 9.59
C HIS A 68 -8.89 3.07 9.69
N MET A 69 -7.71 3.21 10.29
CA MET A 69 -7.04 4.50 10.39
C MET A 69 -6.33 4.83 9.06
N SER A 70 -7.06 5.52 8.17
CA SER A 70 -6.62 5.87 6.81
C SER A 70 -6.56 7.38 6.57
N PRO A 71 -5.69 8.15 7.26
CA PRO A 71 -5.60 9.61 7.08
C PRO A 71 -5.31 10.05 5.66
N PHE A 72 -4.74 9.17 4.84
CA PHE A 72 -4.50 9.37 3.42
C PHE A 72 -5.77 9.83 2.67
N LEU A 73 -6.95 9.41 3.10
CA LEU A 73 -8.23 9.81 2.49
C LEU A 73 -8.42 11.32 2.48
N PHE A 74 -7.89 12.07 3.45
CA PHE A 74 -7.96 13.54 3.41
C PHE A 74 -7.25 14.16 2.21
N LEU A 75 -6.20 13.52 1.68
CA LEU A 75 -5.50 13.99 0.48
C LEU A 75 -6.34 13.78 -0.79
N LEU A 76 -7.25 12.81 -0.78
CA LEU A 76 -8.15 12.55 -1.89
C LEU A 76 -9.41 13.42 -1.82
N ALA A 77 -9.75 13.97 -0.64
CA ALA A 77 -10.98 14.72 -0.44
C ALA A 77 -11.15 15.94 -1.38
N PRO A 78 -10.14 16.78 -1.63
CA PRO A 78 -10.29 17.91 -2.56
C PRO A 78 -10.66 17.48 -3.98
N GLY A 79 -10.05 16.42 -4.49
CA GLY A 79 -10.39 15.87 -5.80
C GLY A 79 -11.77 15.23 -5.83
N PHE A 80 -12.18 14.58 -4.73
CA PHE A 80 -13.52 14.01 -4.61
C PHE A 80 -14.61 15.08 -4.54
N VAL A 81 -14.35 16.25 -3.94
CA VAL A 81 -15.28 17.39 -3.98
C VAL A 81 -15.54 17.85 -5.42
N LEU A 82 -14.50 17.84 -6.27
CA LEU A 82 -14.64 18.22 -7.68
C LEU A 82 -15.32 17.12 -8.52
N PHE A 83 -15.07 15.87 -8.18
CA PHE A 83 -15.58 14.69 -8.90
C PHE A 83 -16.15 13.67 -7.90
N PRO A 84 -17.35 13.92 -7.32
CA PRO A 84 -17.93 13.09 -6.26
C PRO A 84 -18.50 11.79 -6.81
N SER A 85 -17.62 10.86 -7.14
CA SER A 85 -17.97 9.62 -7.82
C SER A 85 -17.03 8.47 -7.44
N ALA A 86 -17.56 7.24 -7.45
CA ALA A 86 -16.75 6.01 -7.34
C ALA A 86 -15.68 5.95 -8.43
N TYR A 87 -15.98 6.42 -9.64
CA TYR A 87 -15.00 6.45 -10.74
C TYR A 87 -13.75 7.25 -10.39
N TYR A 88 -13.88 8.37 -9.66
CA TYR A 88 -12.73 9.14 -9.21
C TYR A 88 -11.80 8.28 -8.35
N LEU A 89 -12.34 7.57 -7.36
CA LEU A 89 -11.56 6.72 -6.46
C LEU A 89 -10.88 5.56 -7.21
N LEU A 90 -11.60 4.89 -8.09
CA LEU A 90 -11.07 3.78 -8.90
C LEU A 90 -9.96 4.23 -9.86
N ILE A 91 -10.15 5.38 -10.51
CA ILE A 91 -9.16 5.92 -11.45
C ILE A 91 -7.90 6.40 -10.72
N ILE A 92 -8.04 7.12 -9.60
CA ILE A 92 -6.87 7.62 -8.86
C ILE A 92 -6.04 6.46 -8.27
N GLN A 93 -6.69 5.38 -7.84
CA GLN A 93 -6.01 4.14 -7.43
C GLN A 93 -5.22 3.53 -8.60
N THR A 94 -5.86 3.36 -9.76
CA THR A 94 -5.20 2.83 -10.95
C THR A 94 -4.01 3.70 -11.38
N MET A 95 -4.17 5.02 -11.34
CA MET A 95 -3.09 5.97 -11.63
C MET A 95 -1.92 5.83 -10.65
N ALA A 96 -2.20 5.70 -9.35
CA ALA A 96 -1.17 5.54 -8.34
C ALA A 96 -0.36 4.23 -8.56
N LEU A 97 -1.05 3.12 -8.79
CA LEU A 97 -0.42 1.83 -9.08
C LEU A 97 0.43 1.89 -10.35
N GLY A 98 -0.08 2.47 -11.42
CA GLY A 98 0.66 2.64 -12.67
C GLY A 98 1.86 3.57 -12.53
N LEU A 99 1.71 4.71 -11.85
CA LEU A 99 2.78 5.68 -11.61
C LEU A 99 3.87 5.16 -10.67
N GLY A 100 3.58 4.15 -9.82
CA GLY A 100 4.59 3.45 -9.02
C GLY A 100 5.70 2.81 -9.87
N ALA A 101 5.43 2.54 -11.14
CA ALA A 101 6.41 2.07 -12.12
C ALA A 101 7.54 3.08 -12.38
N TRP A 102 7.28 4.38 -12.24
CA TRP A 102 8.30 5.41 -12.46
C TRP A 102 9.43 5.38 -11.41
N PRO A 103 9.18 5.48 -10.10
CA PRO A 103 10.24 5.35 -9.11
C PRO A 103 10.88 3.97 -9.13
N LEU A 104 10.15 2.89 -9.45
CA LEU A 104 10.72 1.56 -9.62
C LEU A 104 11.74 1.52 -10.77
N TYR A 105 11.40 2.12 -11.93
CA TYR A 105 12.34 2.24 -13.04
C TYR A 105 13.62 2.99 -12.63
N LEU A 106 13.46 4.13 -11.94
CA LEU A 106 14.59 4.94 -11.50
C LEU A 106 15.49 4.15 -10.53
N LEU A 107 14.90 3.44 -9.59
CA LEU A 107 15.61 2.57 -8.64
C LEU A 107 16.33 1.43 -9.36
N ALA A 108 15.64 0.70 -10.23
CA ALA A 108 16.23 -0.40 -10.98
C ALA A 108 17.34 0.08 -11.92
N ASN A 109 17.17 1.23 -12.57
CA ASN A 109 18.18 1.80 -13.49
C ASN A 109 19.45 2.28 -12.77
N LYS A 110 19.37 2.54 -11.47
CA LYS A 110 20.53 2.89 -10.64
C LYS A 110 21.42 1.68 -10.37
N ILE A 111 20.84 0.50 -10.26
CA ILE A 111 21.53 -0.75 -9.89
C ILE A 111 21.87 -1.56 -11.16
N LEU A 112 20.98 -1.52 -12.15
CA LEU A 112 21.06 -2.29 -13.38
C LEU A 112 21.27 -1.35 -14.58
N ASN A 113 21.24 -1.89 -15.78
CA ASN A 113 21.19 -1.08 -17.00
C ASN A 113 19.74 -0.69 -17.36
N SER A 114 19.58 0.34 -18.21
CA SER A 114 18.27 0.91 -18.55
C SER A 114 17.32 -0.08 -19.25
N LYS A 115 17.83 -1.06 -20.00
CA LYS A 115 16.97 -2.08 -20.65
C LYS A 115 16.43 -3.06 -19.61
N THR A 116 17.28 -3.54 -18.71
CA THR A 116 16.87 -4.44 -17.63
C THR A 116 15.92 -3.73 -16.66
N ALA A 117 16.19 -2.45 -16.34
CA ALA A 117 15.28 -1.63 -15.54
C ALA A 117 13.88 -1.51 -16.17
N LEU A 118 13.82 -1.33 -17.51
CA LEU A 118 12.54 -1.32 -18.23
C LEU A 118 11.83 -2.68 -18.15
N ALA A 119 12.56 -3.79 -18.25
CA ALA A 119 11.99 -5.13 -18.11
C ALA A 119 11.44 -5.37 -16.69
N VAL A 120 12.16 -4.97 -15.64
CA VAL A 120 11.68 -5.03 -14.25
C VAL A 120 10.40 -4.20 -14.07
N THR A 121 10.36 -3.02 -14.66
CA THR A 121 9.19 -2.14 -14.60
C THR A 121 7.99 -2.73 -15.37
N ALA A 122 8.23 -3.33 -16.52
CA ALA A 122 7.19 -4.04 -17.25
C ALA A 122 6.67 -5.25 -16.46
N ALA A 123 7.56 -6.02 -15.82
CA ALA A 123 7.16 -7.13 -14.93
C ALA A 123 6.29 -6.65 -13.76
N TYR A 124 6.60 -5.49 -13.16
CA TYR A 124 5.75 -4.87 -12.13
C TYR A 124 4.35 -4.54 -12.67
N LEU A 125 4.27 -3.86 -13.83
CA LEU A 125 2.99 -3.49 -14.43
C LEU A 125 2.17 -4.70 -14.89
N LEU A 126 2.81 -5.83 -15.21
CA LEU A 126 2.18 -7.09 -15.59
C LEU A 126 1.98 -8.03 -14.40
N TYR A 127 2.36 -7.61 -13.19
CA TYR A 127 2.32 -8.48 -12.03
C TYR A 127 0.88 -8.79 -11.60
N PRO A 128 0.48 -10.09 -11.53
CA PRO A 128 -0.91 -10.46 -11.29
C PRO A 128 -1.48 -9.92 -9.97
N ALA A 129 -0.69 -9.88 -8.89
CA ALA A 129 -1.15 -9.35 -7.62
C ALA A 129 -1.47 -7.84 -7.72
N LEU A 130 -0.70 -7.06 -8.50
CA LEU A 130 -1.01 -5.65 -8.75
C LEU A 130 -2.34 -5.47 -9.49
N HIS A 131 -2.60 -6.37 -10.46
CA HIS A 131 -3.88 -6.37 -11.19
C HIS A 131 -5.04 -6.73 -10.27
N TRP A 132 -4.88 -7.70 -9.37
CA TRP A 132 -5.89 -8.07 -8.39
C TRP A 132 -6.22 -6.92 -7.44
N VAL A 133 -5.21 -6.21 -6.91
CA VAL A 133 -5.42 -5.03 -6.08
C VAL A 133 -6.22 -3.96 -6.83
N ASN A 134 -5.94 -3.75 -8.13
CA ASN A 134 -6.67 -2.77 -8.93
C ASN A 134 -8.08 -3.26 -9.32
N TRP A 135 -8.24 -4.58 -9.53
CA TRP A 135 -9.50 -5.21 -9.90
C TRP A 135 -10.48 -5.26 -8.74
N PHE A 136 -9.99 -5.48 -7.51
CA PHE A 136 -10.84 -5.79 -6.35
C PHE A 136 -11.70 -4.61 -5.98
N ASP A 137 -11.58 -3.51 -5.97
CA ASP A 137 -12.32 -2.30 -5.63
C ASP A 137 -11.37 -1.21 -5.12
N PHE A 138 -11.90 -0.06 -4.70
CA PHE A 138 -11.06 0.99 -4.13
C PHE A 138 -10.68 0.65 -2.68
N HIS A 139 -9.35 0.73 -2.39
CA HIS A 139 -8.81 0.60 -1.04
C HIS A 139 -7.61 1.53 -0.84
N PRO A 140 -7.56 2.32 0.24
CA PRO A 140 -6.41 3.19 0.52
C PRO A 140 -5.08 2.45 0.60
N ILE A 141 -5.09 1.19 1.09
CA ILE A 141 -3.89 0.34 1.19
C ILE A 141 -3.22 0.08 -0.17
N ALA A 142 -3.93 0.17 -1.28
CA ALA A 142 -3.37 0.04 -2.62
C ALA A 142 -2.26 1.06 -2.92
N PHE A 143 -2.31 2.22 -2.27
CA PHE A 143 -1.31 3.28 -2.41
C PHE A 143 -0.02 3.01 -1.63
N LEU A 144 -0.02 2.03 -0.72
CA LEU A 144 1.18 1.64 0.03
C LEU A 144 2.33 1.27 -0.90
N ALA A 145 2.10 0.40 -1.88
CA ALA A 145 3.14 -0.10 -2.76
C ALA A 145 3.84 1.02 -3.57
N PRO A 146 3.13 1.89 -4.32
CA PRO A 146 3.78 2.98 -5.05
C PRO A 146 4.50 3.98 -4.13
N PHE A 147 3.93 4.31 -2.97
CA PHE A 147 4.60 5.20 -2.02
C PHE A 147 5.84 4.57 -1.41
N PHE A 148 5.78 3.29 -1.07
CA PHE A 148 6.93 2.59 -0.50
C PHE A 148 8.07 2.44 -1.53
N ILE A 149 7.76 2.14 -2.79
CA ILE A 149 8.75 2.12 -3.88
C ILE A 149 9.41 3.49 -4.05
N ALA A 150 8.63 4.56 -4.01
CA ALA A 150 9.15 5.93 -4.09
C ALA A 150 10.04 6.27 -2.87
N ALA A 151 9.63 5.88 -1.67
CA ALA A 151 10.43 6.07 -0.46
C ALA A 151 11.78 5.35 -0.55
N PHE A 152 11.78 4.10 -1.03
CA PHE A 152 12.99 3.32 -1.22
C PHE A 152 13.92 3.96 -2.26
N TYR A 153 13.36 4.43 -3.38
CA TYR A 153 14.12 5.18 -4.39
C TYR A 153 14.78 6.43 -3.79
N PHE A 154 14.02 7.24 -3.03
CA PHE A 154 14.57 8.45 -2.42
C PHE A 154 15.58 8.17 -1.31
N TYR A 155 15.46 7.05 -0.62
CA TYR A 155 16.49 6.57 0.29
C TYR A 155 17.82 6.32 -0.47
N GLU A 156 17.78 5.59 -1.56
CA GLU A 156 18.96 5.31 -2.39
C GLU A 156 19.54 6.58 -3.05
N GLU A 157 18.72 7.61 -3.27
CA GLU A 157 19.16 8.95 -3.71
C GLU A 157 19.69 9.83 -2.57
N LYS A 158 19.64 9.34 -1.31
CA LYS A 158 19.98 10.12 -0.10
C LYS A 158 19.13 11.38 0.07
N LYS A 159 17.95 11.42 -0.53
CA LYS A 159 16.96 12.50 -0.44
C LYS A 159 16.01 12.22 0.72
N TYR A 160 16.52 12.31 1.95
CA TYR A 160 15.82 11.82 3.14
C TYR A 160 14.50 12.54 3.44
N TRP A 161 14.32 13.79 3.06
CA TRP A 161 13.04 14.49 3.20
C TRP A 161 11.95 13.90 2.30
N TRP A 162 12.28 13.58 1.04
CA TRP A 162 11.36 12.91 0.14
C TRP A 162 11.08 11.48 0.58
N MET A 163 12.10 10.77 1.06
CA MET A 163 11.92 9.45 1.67
C MET A 163 10.92 9.53 2.84
N ALA A 164 11.13 10.47 3.78
CA ALA A 164 10.25 10.64 4.93
C ALA A 164 8.81 10.98 4.52
N LEU A 165 8.63 11.88 3.53
CA LEU A 165 7.31 12.20 2.98
C LEU A 165 6.61 10.95 2.44
N PHE A 166 7.28 10.16 1.62
CA PHE A 166 6.68 8.97 1.03
C PHE A 166 6.45 7.83 2.04
N LEU A 167 7.30 7.71 3.07
CA LEU A 167 7.04 6.79 4.21
C LEU A 167 5.82 7.23 5.02
N MET A 168 5.65 8.53 5.25
CA MET A 168 4.47 9.07 5.92
C MET A 168 3.20 8.83 5.11
N LEU A 169 3.24 9.05 3.79
CA LEU A 169 2.14 8.74 2.89
C LEU A 169 1.80 7.25 2.91
N ALA A 170 2.81 6.38 2.86
CA ALA A 170 2.63 4.93 2.96
C ALA A 170 1.98 4.52 4.28
N ALA A 171 2.49 5.03 5.42
CA ALA A 171 1.95 4.75 6.75
C ALA A 171 0.52 5.26 6.94
N SER A 172 0.12 6.33 6.24
CA SER A 172 -1.20 6.95 6.36
C SER A 172 -2.29 6.23 5.57
N THR A 173 -1.95 5.22 4.77
CA THR A 173 -2.93 4.48 3.97
C THR A 173 -3.83 3.59 4.81
N GLN A 174 -3.28 2.98 5.86
CA GLN A 174 -4.01 2.16 6.83
C GLN A 174 -3.16 1.97 8.10
N GLU A 175 -3.77 1.61 9.25
CA GLU A 175 -3.06 1.45 10.54
C GLU A 175 -1.96 0.39 10.51
N ASP A 176 -2.16 -0.70 9.77
CA ASP A 176 -1.20 -1.79 9.64
C ASP A 176 -0.13 -1.54 8.55
N ALA A 177 -0.40 -0.66 7.60
CA ALA A 177 0.58 -0.25 6.60
C ALA A 177 1.87 0.32 7.23
N VAL A 178 1.75 0.94 8.41
CA VAL A 178 2.91 1.45 9.14
C VAL A 178 3.88 0.35 9.58
N LEU A 179 3.42 -0.90 9.70
CA LEU A 179 4.31 -2.03 10.00
C LEU A 179 5.31 -2.26 8.88
N VAL A 180 4.93 -2.05 7.61
CA VAL A 180 5.87 -2.10 6.48
C VAL A 180 6.95 -1.03 6.63
N VAL A 181 6.56 0.18 7.07
CA VAL A 181 7.50 1.29 7.34
C VAL A 181 8.41 0.97 8.52
N LEU A 182 7.88 0.34 9.59
CA LEU A 182 8.66 -0.12 10.72
C LEU A 182 9.70 -1.16 10.29
N PHE A 183 9.30 -2.14 9.50
CA PHE A 183 10.21 -3.17 8.98
C PHE A 183 11.25 -2.61 8.00
N PHE A 184 10.92 -1.55 7.28
CA PHE A 184 11.93 -0.78 6.54
C PHE A 184 12.98 -0.17 7.47
N GLY A 185 12.56 0.40 8.60
CA GLY A 185 13.48 0.87 9.65
C GLY A 185 14.38 -0.25 10.18
N LEU A 186 13.82 -1.46 10.41
CA LEU A 186 14.60 -2.64 10.81
C LEU A 186 15.58 -3.08 9.72
N TYR A 187 15.15 -3.09 8.46
CA TYR A 187 16.03 -3.35 7.32
C TYR A 187 17.21 -2.39 7.28
N LEU A 188 16.97 -1.10 7.43
CA LEU A 188 18.03 -0.09 7.45
C LEU A 188 18.97 -0.29 8.64
N LEU A 189 18.45 -0.69 9.80
CA LEU A 189 19.24 -0.90 11.02
C LEU A 189 20.17 -2.10 10.88
N PHE A 190 19.63 -3.25 10.48
CA PHE A 190 20.37 -4.51 10.49
C PHE A 190 21.24 -4.71 9.25
N PHE A 191 20.75 -4.34 8.07
CA PHE A 191 21.44 -4.63 6.81
C PHE A 191 22.16 -3.43 6.20
N ARG A 192 21.61 -2.22 6.35
CA ARG A 192 22.25 -0.99 5.81
C ARG A 192 23.08 -0.25 6.86
N LYS A 193 22.95 -0.63 8.14
CA LYS A 193 23.69 -0.07 9.30
C LYS A 193 23.49 1.45 9.50
N GLU A 194 22.36 1.97 9.03
CA GLU A 194 21.96 3.39 9.10
C GLU A 194 21.28 3.71 10.45
N LYS A 195 22.02 3.58 11.56
CA LYS A 195 21.47 3.60 12.92
C LYS A 195 20.57 4.81 13.21
N LYS A 196 21.01 6.04 12.88
CA LYS A 196 20.27 7.26 13.24
C LYS A 196 18.91 7.33 12.57
N ILE A 197 18.85 7.09 11.25
CA ILE A 197 17.61 7.15 10.47
C ILE A 197 16.68 6.01 10.88
N SER A 198 17.23 4.81 11.04
CA SER A 198 16.48 3.62 11.43
C SER A 198 15.75 3.79 12.75
N VAL A 199 16.44 4.31 13.78
CA VAL A 199 15.84 4.53 15.11
C VAL A 199 14.64 5.47 15.02
N TRP A 200 14.76 6.57 14.26
CA TRP A 200 13.63 7.49 14.07
C TRP A 200 12.46 6.84 13.32
N ILE A 201 12.73 6.09 12.24
CA ILE A 201 11.68 5.39 11.48
C ILE A 201 10.96 4.39 12.39
N ILE A 202 11.70 3.54 13.12
CA ILE A 202 11.13 2.53 14.00
C ILE A 202 10.30 3.20 15.11
N LEU A 203 10.87 4.21 15.79
CA LEU A 203 10.19 4.89 16.89
C LEU A 203 8.90 5.57 16.42
N LEU A 204 8.96 6.36 15.34
CA LEU A 204 7.79 7.07 14.82
C LEU A 204 6.72 6.10 14.31
N SER A 205 7.11 5.01 13.65
CA SER A 205 6.17 3.97 13.21
C SER A 205 5.49 3.28 14.40
N ALA A 206 6.25 2.92 15.43
CA ALA A 206 5.68 2.30 16.63
C ALA A 206 4.72 3.25 17.38
N VAL A 207 5.12 4.52 17.54
CA VAL A 207 4.26 5.55 18.16
C VAL A 207 2.98 5.76 17.36
N TYR A 208 3.08 5.91 16.03
CA TYR A 208 1.91 6.05 15.16
C TYR A 208 0.97 4.85 15.29
N PHE A 209 1.50 3.63 15.20
CA PHE A 209 0.70 2.41 15.36
C PHE A 209 -0.02 2.36 16.70
N LEU A 210 0.71 2.60 17.81
CA LEU A 210 0.15 2.58 19.15
C LEU A 210 -0.91 3.66 19.35
N ILE A 211 -0.68 4.89 18.87
CA ILE A 211 -1.67 5.97 18.92
C ILE A 211 -2.91 5.58 18.13
N SER A 212 -2.74 5.05 16.92
CA SER A 212 -3.88 4.63 16.09
C SER A 212 -4.75 3.58 16.79
N ILE A 213 -4.16 2.46 17.23
CA ILE A 213 -4.92 1.31 17.74
C ILE A 213 -5.35 1.46 19.21
N LYS A 214 -4.64 2.25 20.02
CA LYS A 214 -4.93 2.39 21.47
C LYS A 214 -5.69 3.67 21.84
N ILE A 215 -5.61 4.71 21.01
CA ILE A 215 -6.19 6.01 21.33
C ILE A 215 -7.25 6.40 20.29
N VAL A 216 -6.86 6.57 19.00
CA VAL A 216 -7.75 7.18 17.99
C VAL A 216 -8.91 6.24 17.65
N MET A 217 -8.61 5.01 17.25
CA MET A 217 -9.65 4.04 16.87
C MET A 217 -10.62 3.74 18.01
N PRO A 218 -10.18 3.46 19.25
CA PRO A 218 -11.10 3.26 20.37
C PRO A 218 -11.91 4.51 20.73
N TYR A 219 -11.30 5.69 20.69
CA TYR A 219 -12.00 6.95 20.98
C TYR A 219 -13.16 7.17 20.00
N LEU A 220 -12.94 6.96 18.71
CA LEU A 220 -13.95 7.12 17.68
C LEU A 220 -14.94 5.93 17.61
N GLY A 221 -14.53 4.77 18.10
CA GLY A 221 -15.32 3.53 18.13
C GLY A 221 -16.09 3.28 19.40
N GLY A 222 -16.21 4.25 20.30
CA GLY A 222 -16.94 4.08 21.57
C GLY A 222 -16.25 3.13 22.55
N GLY A 223 -14.92 3.02 22.52
CA GLY A 223 -14.11 2.18 23.42
C GLY A 223 -13.85 0.76 22.91
N LEU A 224 -14.36 0.40 21.75
CA LEU A 224 -14.09 -0.92 21.16
C LEU A 224 -12.63 -1.00 20.66
N LEU A 225 -11.86 -1.87 21.32
CA LEU A 225 -10.52 -2.23 20.86
C LEU A 225 -10.66 -3.37 19.85
N ARG A 226 -10.45 -3.11 18.57
CA ARG A 226 -10.45 -4.16 17.53
C ARG A 226 -9.13 -4.95 17.47
N LEU A 227 -8.54 -5.21 18.63
CA LEU A 227 -7.33 -6.04 18.75
C LEU A 227 -7.57 -7.52 18.44
N ASP A 228 -8.82 -7.95 18.44
CA ASP A 228 -9.28 -9.27 18.00
C ASP A 228 -8.92 -9.56 16.52
N ARG A 229 -8.85 -8.54 15.67
CA ARG A 229 -8.37 -8.66 14.29
C ARG A 229 -6.90 -9.11 14.22
N TYR A 230 -6.10 -8.64 15.15
CA TYR A 230 -4.71 -9.05 15.30
C TYR A 230 -4.69 -10.19 16.31
N ASN A 231 -4.71 -11.42 15.86
CA ASN A 231 -4.66 -12.60 16.74
C ASN A 231 -3.37 -12.59 17.58
N LEU A 232 -3.26 -11.64 18.52
CA LEU A 232 -2.06 -11.39 19.32
C LEU A 232 -1.65 -12.62 20.15
N GLY A 233 -2.59 -13.53 20.44
CA GLY A 233 -2.32 -14.79 21.11
C GLY A 233 -1.37 -15.70 20.33
N VAL A 234 -1.30 -15.53 19.01
CA VAL A 234 -0.35 -16.26 18.15
C VAL A 234 1.09 -15.90 18.48
N PHE A 235 1.37 -14.64 18.84
CA PHE A 235 2.74 -14.20 19.16
C PHE A 235 3.24 -14.67 20.53
N THR A 236 2.33 -15.08 21.42
CA THR A 236 2.70 -15.61 22.75
C THR A 236 3.00 -17.10 22.75
N ASN A 237 2.64 -17.81 21.66
CA ASN A 237 2.87 -19.24 21.51
C ASN A 237 3.62 -19.55 20.19
N PRO A 238 4.93 -19.85 20.24
CA PRO A 238 5.74 -20.11 19.03
C PRO A 238 5.21 -21.23 18.16
N LEU A 239 4.64 -22.29 18.76
CA LEU A 239 4.08 -23.41 18.01
C LEU A 239 2.80 -23.02 17.28
N LEU A 240 1.94 -22.24 17.94
CA LEU A 240 0.72 -21.71 17.33
C LEU A 240 1.09 -20.73 16.20
N PHE A 241 2.09 -19.88 16.40
CA PHE A 241 2.63 -19.00 15.35
C PHE A 241 3.06 -19.79 14.11
N LEU A 242 3.89 -20.81 14.29
CA LEU A 242 4.35 -21.67 13.18
C LEU A 242 3.18 -22.37 12.46
N LYS A 243 2.23 -22.93 13.22
CA LYS A 243 1.04 -23.57 12.64
C LYS A 243 0.19 -22.59 11.84
N THR A 244 0.06 -21.34 12.30
CA THR A 244 -0.73 -20.31 11.63
C THR A 244 0.01 -19.71 10.43
N ALA A 245 1.34 -19.56 10.52
CA ALA A 245 2.18 -19.03 9.46
C ALA A 245 2.40 -20.04 8.31
N LEU A 246 2.47 -21.33 8.63
CA LEU A 246 2.81 -22.40 7.66
C LEU A 246 1.59 -23.24 7.26
N THR A 247 0.41 -22.63 7.11
CA THR A 247 -0.75 -23.33 6.57
C THR A 247 -0.55 -23.63 5.07
N GLY A 248 -1.11 -24.75 4.60
CA GLY A 248 -1.05 -25.09 3.17
C GLY A 248 -1.56 -23.98 2.26
N GLN A 249 -2.60 -23.25 2.68
CA GLN A 249 -3.15 -22.13 1.93
C GLN A 249 -2.15 -20.97 1.82
N LYS A 250 -1.43 -20.63 2.90
CA LYS A 250 -0.41 -19.57 2.86
C LYS A 250 0.80 -19.98 2.03
N LEU A 251 1.20 -21.24 2.07
CA LEU A 251 2.28 -21.74 1.22
C LEU A 251 1.90 -21.69 -0.27
N ILE A 252 0.67 -22.06 -0.61
CA ILE A 252 0.14 -21.92 -1.98
C ILE A 252 0.09 -20.44 -2.38
N TYR A 253 -0.38 -19.56 -1.48
CA TYR A 253 -0.38 -18.11 -1.73
C TYR A 253 1.03 -17.58 -2.01
N LEU A 254 2.01 -17.92 -1.18
CA LEU A 254 3.42 -17.56 -1.38
C LEU A 254 3.98 -18.11 -2.69
N PHE A 255 3.66 -19.35 -3.04
CA PHE A 255 4.06 -19.92 -4.32
C PHE A 255 3.55 -19.08 -5.48
N TRP A 256 2.25 -18.77 -5.53
CA TRP A 256 1.67 -17.95 -6.58
C TRP A 256 2.15 -16.49 -6.57
N LEU A 257 2.49 -15.97 -5.39
CA LEU A 257 3.07 -14.63 -5.25
C LEU A 257 4.46 -14.56 -5.89
N PHE A 258 5.30 -15.58 -5.71
CA PHE A 258 6.67 -15.54 -6.22
C PHE A 258 6.86 -16.13 -7.61
N LEU A 259 5.94 -16.97 -8.07
CA LEU A 259 6.03 -17.62 -9.37
C LEU A 259 6.17 -16.64 -10.55
N PRO A 260 5.38 -15.53 -10.65
CA PRO A 260 5.48 -14.60 -11.76
C PRO A 260 6.82 -13.85 -11.85
N VAL A 261 7.54 -13.78 -10.75
CA VAL A 261 8.89 -13.20 -10.68
C VAL A 261 9.98 -14.26 -10.56
N ALA A 262 9.65 -15.52 -10.94
CA ALA A 262 10.58 -16.66 -10.97
C ALA A 262 11.38 -16.83 -9.67
N PHE A 263 10.77 -16.57 -8.51
CA PHE A 263 11.38 -16.65 -7.19
C PHE A 263 12.65 -15.80 -6.99
N LEU A 264 12.89 -14.83 -7.86
CA LEU A 264 14.06 -13.94 -7.79
C LEU A 264 14.20 -13.21 -6.44
N PRO A 265 13.13 -12.79 -5.72
CA PRO A 265 13.29 -12.14 -4.42
C PRO A 265 14.03 -12.97 -3.37
N PHE A 266 14.06 -14.31 -3.48
CA PHE A 266 14.82 -15.15 -2.54
C PHE A 266 16.34 -14.97 -2.64
N PHE A 267 16.85 -14.45 -3.75
CA PHE A 267 18.25 -14.06 -3.88
C PHE A 267 18.56 -12.73 -3.17
N ALA A 268 17.54 -11.96 -2.85
CA ALA A 268 17.61 -10.72 -2.08
C ALA A 268 17.14 -10.96 -0.64
N TRP A 269 17.74 -11.93 0.05
CA TRP A 269 17.27 -12.44 1.35
C TRP A 269 17.17 -11.36 2.44
N GLN A 270 17.98 -10.30 2.36
CA GLN A 270 17.95 -9.17 3.29
C GLN A 270 16.66 -8.36 3.16
N GLU A 271 16.19 -8.18 1.93
CA GLU A 271 14.98 -7.45 1.60
C GLU A 271 13.71 -8.25 1.91
N LEU A 272 13.82 -9.57 2.08
CA LEU A 272 12.66 -10.41 2.47
C LEU A 272 12.06 -10.01 3.83
N ILE A 273 12.84 -9.34 4.70
CA ILE A 273 12.31 -8.80 5.96
C ILE A 273 11.12 -7.85 5.73
N LEU A 274 11.08 -7.16 4.57
CA LEU A 274 10.03 -6.22 4.21
C LEU A 274 8.68 -6.91 3.89
N LEU A 275 8.69 -8.23 3.65
CA LEU A 275 7.48 -9.02 3.39
C LEU A 275 6.79 -9.48 4.68
N ILE A 276 7.50 -9.51 5.81
CA ILE A 276 6.99 -10.08 7.08
C ILE A 276 5.64 -9.46 7.49
N PRO A 277 5.42 -8.13 7.39
CA PRO A 277 4.13 -7.55 7.76
C PRO A 277 2.94 -8.01 6.90
N GLY A 278 3.19 -8.53 5.70
CA GLY A 278 2.15 -9.00 4.77
C GLY A 278 1.87 -10.52 4.85
N LEU A 279 2.61 -11.24 5.71
CA LEU A 279 2.47 -12.69 5.92
C LEU A 279 1.64 -13.00 7.15
#